data_af9fe59c97319a7635657049effa2272
#
_entry.id   af9fe59c97319a7635657049effa2272
#
_cell.length_a   1.000
_cell.length_b   1.000
_cell.length_c   1.000
_cell.angle_alpha   90.00
_cell.angle_beta   90.00
_cell.angle_gamma   90.00
#
_symmetry.space_group_name_H-M   'P 1'
#
loop_
_entity.id
_entity.type
_entity.pdbx_description
1 polymer ?
#
loop_
_entity_poly.entity_id
_entity_poly.type
_entity_poly.pdbx_seq_one_letter_code
_entity_poly.pdbx_strand_id
1 'polypeptide(L)'
;MMYEKLKKEKFVIRSLVAPCYSKSSFNSSKISEATFGEQLKVLNVRGSWLNIIQEDGYEGWIKDFYGTFEKKPPQCEYIVIEKHPLPFGSRVQKINGQYKTINGDDYNFFLEPVKIGGVTSFDSLLSHARNLIGCPYRWGGKTSGGFDCSGFVQTIFLLSGLLLPRDSWQQSEFFKDSFISGEK
;
A
#
# COMPACT_ATOMS: atom_id res chain seq x y z
N MET A 1 20.26 -18.13 -12.66
CA MET A 1 19.37 -19.21 -12.15
C MET A 1 18.53 -18.81 -10.93
N MET A 2 19.09 -18.25 -9.83
CA MET A 2 18.31 -17.77 -8.68
C MET A 2 17.41 -16.57 -9.04
N TYR A 3 17.91 -15.62 -9.81
CA TYR A 3 17.19 -14.41 -10.25
C TYR A 3 15.97 -14.70 -11.15
N GLU A 4 16.07 -15.67 -12.09
CA GLU A 4 14.94 -16.08 -12.92
C GLU A 4 13.82 -16.78 -12.14
N LYS A 5 14.17 -17.41 -11.01
CA LYS A 5 13.20 -18.00 -10.08
C LYS A 5 12.43 -16.92 -9.32
N LEU A 6 13.12 -15.84 -8.90
CA LEU A 6 12.52 -14.72 -8.16
C LEU A 6 11.55 -13.90 -9.00
N LYS A 7 11.74 -13.82 -10.32
CA LYS A 7 10.80 -13.14 -11.24
C LYS A 7 9.40 -13.77 -11.30
N LYS A 8 9.27 -15.03 -10.91
CA LYS A 8 7.99 -15.78 -10.91
C LYS A 8 7.28 -15.73 -9.55
N GLU A 9 7.91 -15.15 -8.53
CA GLU A 9 7.38 -15.06 -7.18
C GLU A 9 7.02 -13.60 -6.87
N LYS A 10 6.02 -13.39 -6.01
CA LYS A 10 5.73 -12.07 -5.45
C LYS A 10 6.50 -11.89 -4.16
N PHE A 11 6.99 -10.68 -3.91
CA PHE A 11 7.54 -10.32 -2.63
C PHE A 11 6.42 -9.74 -1.76
N VAL A 12 6.06 -10.43 -0.69
CA VAL A 12 4.96 -10.05 0.21
C VAL A 12 5.53 -9.36 1.43
N ILE A 13 5.06 -8.15 1.72
CA ILE A 13 5.50 -7.35 2.86
C ILE A 13 4.99 -7.95 4.17
N ARG A 14 5.90 -8.26 5.09
CA ARG A 14 5.64 -8.85 6.41
C ARG A 14 5.83 -7.86 7.55
N SER A 15 6.59 -6.80 7.35
CA SER A 15 6.68 -5.69 8.30
C SER A 15 5.45 -4.79 8.21
N LEU A 16 5.13 -4.07 9.28
CA LEU A 16 4.02 -3.11 9.28
C LEU A 16 4.15 -2.07 8.17
N VAL A 17 5.39 -1.62 7.93
CA VAL A 17 5.75 -0.67 6.88
C VAL A 17 7.13 -1.01 6.35
N ALA A 18 7.31 -0.99 5.04
CA ALA A 18 8.60 -1.12 4.36
C ALA A 18 8.91 0.19 3.61
N PRO A 19 9.87 1.01 4.09
CA PRO A 19 10.28 2.21 3.36
C PRO A 19 10.86 1.88 1.99
N CYS A 20 10.40 2.63 0.98
CA CYS A 20 10.86 2.53 -0.40
C CYS A 20 11.77 3.71 -0.72
N TYR A 21 12.94 3.46 -1.27
CA TYR A 21 14.01 4.42 -1.53
C TYR A 21 14.23 4.62 -3.03
N SER A 22 14.71 5.81 -3.41
CA SER A 22 15.02 6.13 -4.81
C SER A 22 16.24 5.37 -5.35
N LYS A 23 17.12 4.88 -4.49
CA LYS A 23 18.32 4.08 -4.83
C LYS A 23 18.53 2.99 -3.78
N SER A 24 19.32 1.98 -4.10
CA SER A 24 19.73 0.91 -3.18
C SER A 24 20.68 1.40 -2.07
N SER A 25 20.26 2.41 -1.31
CA SER A 25 21.03 3.05 -0.24
C SER A 25 20.12 3.74 0.76
N PHE A 26 20.38 3.59 2.06
CA PHE A 26 19.72 4.35 3.14
C PHE A 26 20.02 5.85 3.11
N ASN A 27 21.07 6.28 2.41
CA ASN A 27 21.40 7.69 2.22
C ASN A 27 20.63 8.33 1.05
N SER A 28 19.81 7.56 0.33
CA SER A 28 18.96 8.11 -0.71
C SER A 28 17.60 8.54 -0.16
N SER A 29 16.87 9.34 -0.93
CA SER A 29 15.54 9.80 -0.54
C SER A 29 14.58 8.63 -0.38
N LYS A 30 13.84 8.59 0.74
CA LYS A 30 12.63 7.80 0.84
C LYS A 30 11.57 8.43 -0.08
N ILE A 31 10.97 7.65 -0.96
CA ILE A 31 10.02 8.13 -1.98
C ILE A 31 8.62 7.55 -1.81
N SER A 32 8.50 6.39 -1.14
CA SER A 32 7.23 5.73 -0.88
C SER A 32 7.35 4.79 0.33
N GLU A 33 6.27 4.08 0.60
CA GLU A 33 6.20 2.96 1.53
C GLU A 33 5.43 1.81 0.86
N ALA A 34 5.79 0.56 1.21
CA ALA A 34 4.92 -0.58 1.01
C ALA A 34 4.33 -0.99 2.35
N THR A 35 3.08 -1.42 2.35
CA THR A 35 2.31 -1.70 3.56
C THR A 35 2.25 -3.20 3.85
N PHE A 36 1.96 -3.57 5.10
CA PHE A 36 1.76 -4.96 5.50
C PHE A 36 0.76 -5.66 4.56
N GLY A 37 1.15 -6.81 4.03
CA GLY A 37 0.34 -7.61 3.11
C GLY A 37 0.38 -7.16 1.65
N GLU A 38 1.02 -6.03 1.33
CA GLU A 38 1.20 -5.58 -0.06
C GLU A 38 2.13 -6.54 -0.82
N GLN A 39 1.82 -6.78 -2.09
CA GLN A 39 2.53 -7.70 -2.96
C GLN A 39 3.29 -6.95 -4.03
N LEU A 40 4.58 -7.11 -4.02
CA LEU A 40 5.49 -6.40 -4.91
C LEU A 40 6.06 -7.33 -5.98
N LYS A 41 6.27 -6.79 -7.17
CA LYS A 41 7.05 -7.46 -8.21
C LYS A 41 8.51 -7.03 -8.08
N VAL A 42 9.43 -7.98 -8.00
CA VAL A 42 10.86 -7.70 -7.96
C VAL A 42 11.40 -7.62 -9.39
N LEU A 43 12.04 -6.50 -9.71
CA LEU A 43 12.65 -6.22 -11.00
C LEU A 43 14.13 -6.59 -11.02
N ASN A 44 14.84 -6.29 -9.92
CA ASN A 44 16.28 -6.52 -9.80
C ASN A 44 16.69 -6.71 -8.33
N VAL A 45 17.87 -7.27 -8.10
CA VAL A 45 18.44 -7.51 -6.78
C VAL A 45 19.87 -6.99 -6.73
N ARG A 46 20.22 -6.20 -5.69
CA ARG A 46 21.55 -5.68 -5.44
C ARG A 46 21.93 -5.91 -3.98
N GLY A 47 22.67 -6.98 -3.70
CA GLY A 47 22.92 -7.43 -2.32
C GLY A 47 21.60 -7.73 -1.62
N SER A 48 21.34 -7.11 -0.48
CA SER A 48 20.08 -7.20 0.27
C SER A 48 19.03 -6.13 -0.12
N TRP A 49 19.23 -5.43 -1.24
CA TRP A 49 18.28 -4.49 -1.80
C TRP A 49 17.50 -5.13 -2.95
N LEU A 50 16.19 -4.94 -2.94
CA LEU A 50 15.28 -5.35 -3.98
C LEU A 50 14.78 -4.10 -4.72
N ASN A 51 15.00 -4.04 -6.03
CA ASN A 51 14.32 -3.09 -6.90
C ASN A 51 12.94 -3.65 -7.18
N ILE A 52 11.92 -2.92 -6.80
CA ILE A 52 10.53 -3.37 -6.83
C ILE A 52 9.66 -2.41 -7.64
N ILE A 53 8.55 -2.94 -8.11
CA ILE A 53 7.43 -2.17 -8.61
C ILE A 53 6.19 -2.47 -7.76
N GLN A 54 5.55 -1.42 -7.24
CA GLN A 54 4.31 -1.47 -6.48
C GLN A 54 3.12 -1.66 -7.44
N GLU A 55 1.92 -1.89 -6.92
CA GLU A 55 0.73 -2.11 -7.75
C GLU A 55 0.34 -0.88 -8.58
N ASP A 56 0.61 0.32 -8.07
CA ASP A 56 0.42 1.60 -8.75
C ASP A 56 1.45 1.88 -9.87
N GLY A 57 2.36 0.94 -10.11
CA GLY A 57 3.45 1.10 -11.06
C GLY A 57 4.67 1.85 -10.53
N TYR A 58 4.65 2.30 -9.26
CA TYR A 58 5.76 3.07 -8.71
C TYR A 58 6.97 2.19 -8.43
N GLU A 59 8.13 2.59 -8.95
CA GLU A 59 9.38 1.84 -8.85
C GLU A 59 10.26 2.42 -7.73
N GLY A 60 10.96 1.54 -7.01
CA GLY A 60 11.93 1.93 -6.01
C GLY A 60 12.67 0.76 -5.40
N TRP A 61 13.42 1.02 -4.32
CA TRP A 61 14.28 0.06 -3.66
C TRP A 61 13.85 -0.16 -2.22
N ILE A 62 13.70 -1.42 -1.82
CA ILE A 62 13.41 -1.83 -0.43
C ILE A 62 14.47 -2.84 0.03
N LYS A 63 14.53 -3.07 1.35
CA LYS A 63 15.35 -4.14 1.92
C LYS A 63 14.60 -5.46 1.94
N ASP A 64 15.32 -6.54 1.69
CA ASP A 64 14.78 -7.90 1.64
C ASP A 64 14.22 -8.41 2.98
N PHE A 65 14.67 -7.88 4.11
CA PHE A 65 14.17 -8.27 5.43
C PHE A 65 12.74 -7.76 5.75
N TYR A 66 12.15 -6.90 4.89
CA TYR A 66 10.78 -6.42 5.11
C TYR A 66 9.69 -7.39 4.69
N GLY A 67 10.04 -8.50 4.02
CA GLY A 67 9.05 -9.45 3.55
C GLY A 67 9.65 -10.79 3.12
N THR A 68 8.84 -11.57 2.43
CA THR A 68 9.22 -12.91 1.94
C THR A 68 8.77 -13.12 0.51
N PHE A 69 9.51 -13.97 -0.22
CA PHE A 69 9.13 -14.42 -1.56
C PHE A 69 8.09 -15.53 -1.47
N GLU A 70 7.00 -15.36 -2.19
CA GLU A 70 5.87 -16.30 -2.21
C GLU A 70 5.53 -16.70 -3.65
N LYS A 71 5.46 -18.03 -3.90
CA LYS A 71 4.98 -18.57 -5.17
C LYS A 71 3.46 -18.45 -5.31
N LYS A 72 2.75 -18.58 -4.19
CA LYS A 72 1.30 -18.46 -4.09
C LYS A 72 0.99 -17.49 -2.95
N PRO A 73 1.08 -16.20 -3.20
CA PRO A 73 0.84 -15.21 -2.15
C PRO A 73 -0.63 -15.24 -1.71
N PRO A 74 -0.93 -14.90 -0.45
CA PRO A 74 -2.28 -14.80 0.06
C PRO A 74 -3.07 -13.72 -0.69
N GLN A 75 -4.35 -13.96 -0.95
CA GLN A 75 -5.23 -12.97 -1.59
C GLN A 75 -5.71 -11.95 -0.55
N CYS A 76 -5.01 -10.85 -0.41
CA CYS A 76 -5.30 -9.80 0.55
C CYS A 76 -6.15 -8.70 -0.12
N GLU A 77 -7.46 -8.97 -0.20
CA GLU A 77 -8.43 -8.07 -0.85
C GLU A 77 -9.08 -7.06 0.11
N TYR A 78 -8.70 -7.05 1.38
CA TYR A 78 -9.28 -6.19 2.40
C TYR A 78 -8.24 -5.24 2.97
N ILE A 79 -8.65 -3.98 3.19
CA ILE A 79 -7.85 -2.91 3.75
C ILE A 79 -8.24 -2.70 5.22
N VAL A 80 -7.26 -2.67 6.09
CA VAL A 80 -7.42 -2.27 7.50
C VAL A 80 -7.71 -0.78 7.55
N ILE A 81 -8.79 -0.41 8.24
CA ILE A 81 -9.25 0.99 8.38
C ILE A 81 -9.10 1.55 9.80
N GLU A 82 -8.45 0.81 10.68
CA GLU A 82 -8.04 1.26 12.01
C GLU A 82 -6.57 1.68 12.04
N LYS A 83 -6.14 2.34 13.12
CA LYS A 83 -4.76 2.89 13.21
C LYS A 83 -3.78 1.92 13.88
N HIS A 84 -4.28 1.01 14.70
CA HIS A 84 -3.52 0.09 15.54
C HIS A 84 -4.27 -1.24 15.70
N PRO A 85 -3.58 -2.36 15.92
CA PRO A 85 -2.13 -2.58 15.87
C PRO A 85 -1.58 -2.70 14.44
N LEU A 86 -2.39 -3.06 13.43
CA LEU A 86 -2.03 -2.93 12.03
C LEU A 86 -2.35 -1.50 11.57
N PRO A 87 -1.42 -0.81 10.90
CA PRO A 87 -1.67 0.54 10.44
C PRO A 87 -2.75 0.57 9.34
N PHE A 88 -3.51 1.66 9.30
CA PHE A 88 -4.42 1.93 8.18
C PHE A 88 -3.70 1.78 6.83
N GLY A 89 -4.32 1.08 5.89
CA GLY A 89 -3.72 0.74 4.60
C GLY A 89 -3.10 -0.65 4.55
N SER A 90 -2.94 -1.34 5.70
CA SER A 90 -2.51 -2.74 5.75
C SER A 90 -3.51 -3.64 5.05
N ARG A 91 -3.02 -4.74 4.47
CA ARG A 91 -3.85 -5.70 3.74
C ARG A 91 -4.01 -7.00 4.48
N VAL A 92 -5.22 -7.51 4.48
CA VAL A 92 -5.61 -8.77 5.12
C VAL A 92 -6.49 -9.60 4.18
N GLN A 93 -6.63 -10.88 4.49
CA GLN A 93 -7.48 -11.81 3.76
C GLN A 93 -8.73 -12.16 4.58
N LYS A 94 -9.78 -12.63 3.92
CA LYS A 94 -10.97 -13.19 4.58
C LYS A 94 -11.11 -14.66 4.18
N ILE A 95 -11.02 -15.57 5.14
CA ILE A 95 -11.11 -17.02 4.93
C ILE A 95 -12.21 -17.56 5.82
N ASN A 96 -13.18 -18.26 5.23
CA ASN A 96 -14.35 -18.83 5.94
C ASN A 96 -15.09 -17.80 6.83
N GLY A 97 -15.20 -16.55 6.34
CA GLY A 97 -15.87 -15.47 7.06
C GLY A 97 -15.02 -14.75 8.11
N GLN A 98 -13.82 -15.24 8.43
CA GLN A 98 -12.91 -14.64 9.41
C GLN A 98 -11.77 -13.88 8.74
N TYR A 99 -11.41 -12.73 9.32
CA TYR A 99 -10.24 -11.98 8.86
C TYR A 99 -8.96 -12.58 9.42
N LYS A 100 -7.99 -12.76 8.53
CA LYS A 100 -6.67 -13.32 8.86
C LYS A 100 -5.57 -12.41 8.34
N THR A 101 -4.50 -12.34 9.10
CA THR A 101 -3.26 -11.73 8.62
C THR A 101 -2.69 -12.55 7.45
N ILE A 102 -1.69 -12.00 6.78
CA ILE A 102 -0.95 -12.72 5.73
C ILE A 102 -0.21 -13.97 6.24
N ASN A 103 -0.01 -14.08 7.55
CA ASN A 103 0.59 -15.25 8.20
C ASN A 103 -0.44 -16.37 8.48
N GLY A 104 -1.73 -16.07 8.25
CA GLY A 104 -2.83 -16.98 8.56
C GLY A 104 -3.37 -16.86 10.00
N ASP A 105 -2.77 -15.96 10.79
CA ASP A 105 -3.23 -15.72 12.16
C ASP A 105 -4.58 -15.04 12.17
N ASP A 106 -5.48 -15.47 13.07
CA ASP A 106 -6.75 -14.81 13.31
C ASP A 106 -6.52 -13.40 13.88
N TYR A 107 -7.26 -12.43 13.37
CA TYR A 107 -7.17 -11.07 13.84
C TYR A 107 -8.56 -10.48 14.08
N ASN A 108 -8.78 -10.04 15.31
CA ASN A 108 -10.01 -9.37 15.71
C ASN A 108 -9.83 -7.85 15.51
N PHE A 109 -10.48 -7.32 14.50
CA PHE A 109 -10.48 -5.90 14.20
C PHE A 109 -11.55 -5.19 15.02
N PHE A 110 -11.24 -4.00 15.49
CA PHE A 110 -12.18 -3.09 16.12
C PHE A 110 -13.16 -2.50 15.09
N LEU A 111 -12.61 -2.14 13.92
CA LEU A 111 -13.35 -1.73 12.74
C LEU A 111 -13.17 -2.80 11.66
N GLU A 112 -14.27 -3.31 11.13
CA GLU A 112 -14.23 -4.33 10.09
C GLU A 112 -13.45 -3.85 8.86
N PRO A 113 -12.44 -4.60 8.38
CA PRO A 113 -11.69 -4.24 7.20
C PRO A 113 -12.58 -4.09 5.96
N VAL A 114 -12.28 -3.12 5.12
CA VAL A 114 -13.04 -2.81 3.92
C VAL A 114 -12.46 -3.56 2.73
N LYS A 115 -13.31 -4.21 1.95
CA LYS A 115 -12.88 -4.81 0.68
C LYS A 115 -12.42 -3.70 -0.27
N ILE A 116 -11.31 -3.92 -0.98
CA ILE A 116 -10.85 -3.02 -2.05
C ILE A 116 -11.98 -2.86 -3.08
N GLY A 117 -12.39 -1.63 -3.37
CA GLY A 117 -13.55 -1.33 -4.20
C GLY A 117 -14.91 -1.41 -3.48
N GLY A 118 -14.91 -1.66 -2.17
CA GLY A 118 -16.15 -1.78 -1.38
C GLY A 118 -16.78 -0.44 -0.98
N VAL A 119 -16.03 0.66 -1.03
CA VAL A 119 -16.53 2.00 -0.74
C VAL A 119 -16.96 2.69 -2.02
N THR A 120 -18.26 2.88 -2.20
CA THR A 120 -18.84 3.39 -3.46
C THR A 120 -19.34 4.84 -3.39
N SER A 121 -19.41 5.44 -2.18
CA SER A 121 -19.84 6.82 -2.02
C SER A 121 -18.71 7.73 -1.54
N PHE A 122 -18.73 8.97 -2.02
CA PHE A 122 -17.75 10.00 -1.61
C PHE A 122 -17.84 10.33 -0.13
N ASP A 123 -19.07 10.40 0.43
CA ASP A 123 -19.27 10.65 1.87
C ASP A 123 -18.66 9.56 2.74
N SER A 124 -18.74 8.31 2.30
CA SER A 124 -18.08 7.19 2.99
C SER A 124 -16.55 7.31 2.91
N LEU A 125 -15.99 7.67 1.75
CA LEU A 125 -14.55 7.95 1.63
C LEU A 125 -14.12 9.09 2.57
N LEU A 126 -14.89 10.19 2.62
CA LEU A 126 -14.62 11.30 3.54
C LEU A 126 -14.70 10.87 5.02
N SER A 127 -15.61 9.98 5.37
CA SER A 127 -15.70 9.43 6.73
C SER A 127 -14.42 8.68 7.11
N HIS A 128 -13.92 7.80 6.22
CA HIS A 128 -12.66 7.11 6.44
C HIS A 128 -11.46 8.08 6.50
N ALA A 129 -11.45 9.11 5.65
CA ALA A 129 -10.43 10.15 5.69
C ALA A 129 -10.42 10.91 7.02
N ARG A 130 -11.60 11.28 7.57
CA ARG A 130 -11.74 11.95 8.88
C ARG A 130 -11.23 11.10 10.03
N ASN A 131 -11.34 9.76 9.95
CA ASN A 131 -10.77 8.87 10.96
C ASN A 131 -9.24 8.96 11.06
N LEU A 132 -8.57 9.51 10.03
CA LEU A 132 -7.13 9.71 10.01
C LEU A 132 -6.67 11.07 10.54
N ILE A 133 -7.59 11.92 11.00
CA ILE A 133 -7.24 13.18 11.69
C ILE A 133 -6.31 12.86 12.87
N GLY A 134 -5.24 13.65 12.98
CA GLY A 134 -4.18 13.47 13.98
C GLY A 134 -3.04 12.56 13.56
N CYS A 135 -3.10 11.90 12.38
CA CYS A 135 -1.93 11.24 11.82
C CYS A 135 -0.87 12.28 11.41
N PRO A 136 0.42 12.04 11.70
CA PRO A 136 1.48 12.98 11.37
C PRO A 136 1.74 13.07 9.86
N TYR A 137 2.29 14.19 9.41
CA TYR A 137 2.87 14.29 8.08
C TYR A 137 4.20 13.54 8.04
N ARG A 138 4.41 12.71 7.02
CA ARG A 138 5.64 11.97 6.81
C ARG A 138 5.93 11.83 5.33
N TRP A 139 7.05 12.40 4.87
CA TRP A 139 7.47 12.28 3.48
C TRP A 139 7.56 10.82 3.02
N GLY A 140 6.96 10.51 1.87
CA GLY A 140 6.88 9.14 1.34
C GLY A 140 5.92 8.23 2.11
N GLY A 141 5.11 8.74 3.06
CA GLY A 141 4.22 7.95 3.90
C GLY A 141 2.89 7.59 3.25
N LYS A 142 2.41 6.37 3.53
CA LYS A 142 1.14 5.80 3.02
C LYS A 142 0.30 5.13 4.11
N THR A 143 0.63 5.31 5.38
CA THR A 143 -0.03 4.62 6.50
C THR A 143 -0.40 5.57 7.63
N SER A 144 -1.22 5.11 8.59
CA SER A 144 -1.53 5.87 9.80
C SER A 144 -0.32 6.22 10.67
N GLY A 145 0.84 5.62 10.43
CA GLY A 145 2.12 6.03 11.03
C GLY A 145 2.68 7.34 10.47
N GLY A 146 2.06 7.89 9.44
CA GLY A 146 2.33 9.16 8.79
C GLY A 146 2.08 9.09 7.29
N PHE A 147 1.39 10.11 6.78
CA PHE A 147 1.09 10.28 5.36
C PHE A 147 1.80 11.50 4.80
N ASP A 148 2.19 11.45 3.52
CA ASP A 148 2.32 12.68 2.74
C ASP A 148 1.01 12.98 1.98
N CYS A 149 0.94 14.11 1.28
CA CYS A 149 -0.27 14.57 0.62
C CYS A 149 -0.83 13.56 -0.38
N SER A 150 -0.01 13.08 -1.30
CA SER A 150 -0.42 12.14 -2.35
C SER A 150 -0.60 10.70 -1.82
N GLY A 151 0.20 10.29 -0.85
CA GLY A 151 0.05 8.99 -0.18
C GLY A 151 -1.25 8.88 0.60
N PHE A 152 -1.71 9.96 1.25
CA PHE A 152 -3.01 10.04 1.90
C PHE A 152 -4.15 9.85 0.88
N VAL A 153 -4.14 10.66 -0.20
CA VAL A 153 -5.15 10.58 -1.25
C VAL A 153 -5.17 9.18 -1.88
N GLN A 154 -4.00 8.64 -2.24
CA GLN A 154 -3.86 7.31 -2.82
C GLN A 154 -4.47 6.22 -1.92
N THR A 155 -4.18 6.26 -0.62
CA THR A 155 -4.65 5.24 0.34
C THR A 155 -6.16 5.32 0.54
N ILE A 156 -6.75 6.52 0.59
CA ILE A 156 -8.20 6.69 0.71
C ILE A 156 -8.92 6.21 -0.55
N PHE A 157 -8.46 6.60 -1.74
CA PHE A 157 -9.11 6.19 -2.99
C PHE A 157 -8.95 4.69 -3.29
N LEU A 158 -7.95 4.02 -2.72
CA LEU A 158 -7.83 2.57 -2.81
C LEU A 158 -9.05 1.84 -2.21
N LEU A 159 -9.72 2.41 -1.20
CA LEU A 159 -10.94 1.85 -0.64
C LEU A 159 -12.08 1.77 -1.67
N SER A 160 -12.10 2.68 -2.64
CA SER A 160 -13.04 2.63 -3.78
C SER A 160 -12.54 1.79 -4.97
N GLY A 161 -11.36 1.16 -4.84
CA GLY A 161 -10.73 0.38 -5.91
C GLY A 161 -9.99 1.23 -6.95
N LEU A 162 -9.92 2.55 -6.75
CA LEU A 162 -9.19 3.44 -7.64
C LEU A 162 -7.71 3.48 -7.25
N LEU A 163 -6.88 2.90 -8.11
CA LEU A 163 -5.44 2.86 -7.93
C LEU A 163 -4.81 4.12 -8.53
N LEU A 164 -4.60 5.13 -7.70
CA LEU A 164 -4.00 6.40 -8.11
C LEU A 164 -2.47 6.28 -8.24
N PRO A 165 -1.84 7.08 -9.10
CA PRO A 165 -0.39 7.24 -9.13
C PRO A 165 0.17 7.76 -7.80
N ARG A 166 1.46 7.50 -7.55
CA ARG A 166 2.10 7.86 -6.27
C ARG A 166 2.33 9.35 -6.08
N ASP A 167 2.80 10.05 -7.12
CA ASP A 167 3.19 11.45 -7.01
C ASP A 167 2.01 12.39 -7.27
N SER A 168 1.94 13.51 -6.54
CA SER A 168 0.84 14.48 -6.62
C SER A 168 0.65 15.07 -8.01
N TRP A 169 1.74 15.32 -8.76
CA TRP A 169 1.65 15.81 -10.13
C TRP A 169 1.05 14.77 -11.08
N GLN A 170 1.33 13.48 -10.87
CA GLN A 170 0.72 12.38 -11.63
C GLN A 170 -0.77 12.24 -11.29
N GLN A 171 -1.15 12.41 -10.02
CA GLN A 171 -2.55 12.43 -9.60
C GLN A 171 -3.30 13.60 -10.22
N SER A 172 -2.69 14.78 -10.27
CA SER A 172 -3.25 15.94 -10.96
C SER A 172 -3.49 15.66 -12.45
N GLU A 173 -2.53 15.05 -13.13
CA GLU A 173 -2.68 14.67 -14.54
C GLU A 173 -3.75 13.58 -14.73
N PHE A 174 -3.81 12.59 -13.83
CA PHE A 174 -4.83 11.54 -13.86
C PHE A 174 -6.27 12.08 -13.79
N PHE A 175 -6.49 13.15 -13.02
CA PHE A 175 -7.81 13.77 -12.90
C PHE A 175 -8.06 14.93 -13.85
N LYS A 176 -7.12 15.29 -14.71
CA LYS A 176 -7.20 16.47 -15.57
C LYS A 176 -8.48 16.54 -16.40
N ASP A 177 -8.84 15.44 -17.04
CA ASP A 177 -10.04 15.39 -17.87
C ASP A 177 -11.35 15.42 -17.05
N SER A 178 -11.28 15.00 -15.78
CA SER A 178 -12.42 14.99 -14.86
C SER A 178 -12.79 16.40 -14.36
N PHE A 179 -11.82 17.34 -14.32
CA PHE A 179 -12.04 18.72 -13.91
C PHE A 179 -12.63 19.59 -15.04
N ILE A 180 -12.52 19.17 -16.29
CA ILE A 180 -13.02 19.92 -17.46
C ILE A 180 -14.54 19.76 -17.60
N SER A 181 -15.14 18.71 -17.07
CA SER A 181 -16.57 18.42 -17.12
C SER A 181 -17.37 18.95 -15.92
N GLY A 182 -16.72 19.52 -14.92
CA GLY A 182 -17.38 20.15 -13.77
C GLY A 182 -17.82 21.56 -14.12
N GLU A 183 -19.12 21.75 -14.44
CA GLU A 183 -19.72 23.06 -14.61
C GLU A 183 -19.49 23.93 -13.36
N LYS A 184 -19.26 25.22 -13.62
CA LYS A 184 -19.08 26.34 -12.67
C LYS A 184 -20.30 26.52 -11.79
#